data_67ea0409232427759679ca775ee8e970
#
_entry.id   67ea0409232427759679ca775ee8e970
#
_cell.length_a   1.000
_cell.length_b   1.000
_cell.length_c   1.000
_cell.angle_alpha   90.00
_cell.angle_beta   90.00
_cell.angle_gamma   90.00
#
_symmetry.space_group_name_H-M   'P 1'
#
loop_
_entity.id
_entity.type
_entity.pdbx_description
1 polymer ?
#
loop_
_entity_poly.entity_id
_entity_poly.type
_entity_poly.pdbx_seq_one_letter_code
_entity_poly.pdbx_strand_id
1 'polypeptide(L)' 'MTKFAIFMYLCAAVPNLDCRLIQTEFNSFKDEYECVRYGYKHSLELIEKFGPEEVNKLSLFTKFVCTPYTEKTI' A
#
# COMPACT_ATOMS: atom_id res chain seq x y z
N MET A 1 22.25 3.77 -7.30
CA MET A 1 21.12 4.68 -7.28
C MET A 1 20.03 4.11 -6.37
N THR A 2 19.54 4.90 -5.46
CA THR A 2 18.52 4.46 -4.51
C THR A 2 17.14 4.59 -5.11
N LYS A 3 16.37 3.53 -5.04
CA LYS A 3 14.99 3.51 -5.48
C LYS A 3 14.10 3.11 -4.31
N PHE A 4 12.82 3.28 -4.47
CA PHE A 4 11.87 2.93 -3.41
C PHE A 4 10.89 1.88 -3.91
N ALA A 5 10.64 0.92 -3.05
CA ALA A 5 9.63 -0.11 -3.28
C ALA A 5 8.47 0.13 -2.34
N ILE A 6 7.26 -0.23 -2.78
CA ILE A 6 6.08 -0.10 -1.96
C ILE A 6 5.51 -1.48 -1.65
N PHE A 7 5.10 -1.67 -0.42
CA PHE A 7 4.37 -2.85 0.03
C PHE A 7 3.04 -2.39 0.57
N MET A 8 1.96 -2.79 -0.06
CA MET A 8 0.62 -2.36 0.33
C MET A 8 -0.16 -3.50 0.97
N TYR A 9 -0.87 -3.18 2.05
CA TYR A 9 -1.64 -4.13 2.81
C TYR A 9 -3.09 -3.66 2.92
N LEU A 10 -4.00 -4.61 2.84
CA LEU A 10 -5.41 -4.37 3.15
C LEU A 10 -5.68 -4.98 4.52
N CYS A 11 -6.27 -4.20 5.39
CA CYS A 11 -6.53 -4.61 6.76
C CYS A 11 -8.02 -4.55 7.05
N ALA A 12 -8.50 -5.51 7.84
CA ALA A 12 -9.84 -5.51 8.39
C ALA A 12 -9.70 -5.53 9.91
N ALA A 13 -10.39 -4.63 10.59
CA ALA A 13 -10.30 -4.55 12.06
C ALA A 13 -11.36 -5.39 12.76
N VAL A 14 -12.39 -5.82 12.05
CA VAL A 14 -13.51 -6.57 12.61
C VAL A 14 -13.59 -7.92 11.91
N PRO A 15 -13.78 -9.03 12.63
CA PRO A 15 -13.86 -9.17 14.09
C PRO A 15 -12.51 -9.04 14.82
N ASN A 16 -11.41 -9.32 14.12
CA ASN A 16 -10.05 -9.22 14.65
C ASN A 16 -9.17 -8.55 13.62
N LEU A 17 -8.18 -7.84 14.06
CA LEU A 17 -7.25 -7.18 13.15
C LEU A 17 -6.53 -8.23 12.29
N ASP A 18 -6.69 -8.11 10.98
CA ASP A 18 -6.07 -9.00 10.01
C ASP A 18 -5.63 -8.17 8.81
N CYS A 19 -4.36 -8.22 8.50
CA CYS A 19 -3.79 -7.48 7.37
C CYS A 19 -3.14 -8.44 6.39
N ARG A 20 -3.37 -8.19 5.10
CA ARG A 20 -2.82 -9.03 4.05
C ARG A 20 -2.08 -8.18 3.03
N LEU A 21 -0.95 -8.68 2.60
CA LEU A 21 -0.19 -8.02 1.53
C LEU A 21 -0.96 -8.20 0.22
N ILE A 22 -1.26 -7.09 -0.44
CA ILE A 22 -2.04 -7.11 -1.67
C ILE A 22 -1.26 -6.64 -2.89
N GLN A 23 -0.19 -5.91 -2.69
CA GLN A 23 0.58 -5.37 -3.80
C GLN A 23 2.00 -5.08 -3.40
N THR A 24 2.93 -5.36 -4.31
CA THR A 24 4.33 -5.04 -4.15
C THR A 24 4.85 -4.47 -5.47
N GLU A 25 5.50 -3.31 -5.41
CA GLU A 25 6.11 -2.69 -6.57
C GLU A 25 7.53 -2.29 -6.24
N PHE A 26 8.46 -2.65 -7.11
CA PHE A 26 9.89 -2.49 -6.83
C PHE A 26 10.60 -1.45 -7.65
N ASN A 27 10.05 -0.96 -8.72
CA ASN A 27 10.90 -0.31 -9.71
C ASN A 27 10.53 1.09 -10.12
N SER A 28 9.55 1.70 -9.49
CA SER A 28 8.94 2.84 -10.15
C SER A 28 9.21 4.18 -9.49
N PHE A 29 9.74 4.19 -8.30
CA PHE A 29 9.76 5.44 -7.53
C PHE A 29 11.17 5.96 -7.38
N LYS A 30 11.39 7.16 -7.87
CA LYS A 30 12.70 7.79 -7.79
C LYS A 30 12.99 8.38 -6.42
N ASP A 31 11.94 8.66 -5.64
CA ASP A 31 12.10 9.18 -4.30
C ASP A 31 10.94 8.75 -3.41
N GLU A 32 11.07 9.03 -2.13
CA GLU A 32 10.07 8.66 -1.15
C GLU A 32 8.75 9.39 -1.38
N TYR A 33 8.82 10.63 -1.81
CA TYR A 33 7.62 11.42 -2.09
C TYR A 33 6.74 10.74 -3.14
N GLU A 34 7.35 10.29 -4.24
CA GLU A 34 6.58 9.59 -5.28
C GLU A 34 5.95 8.30 -4.76
N CYS A 35 6.71 7.56 -3.96
CA CYS A 35 6.22 6.32 -3.38
C CYS A 35 5.03 6.56 -2.45
N VAL A 36 5.15 7.54 -1.57
CA VAL A 36 4.09 7.88 -0.62
C VAL A 36 2.84 8.36 -1.35
N ARG A 37 3.03 9.19 -2.35
CA ARG A 37 1.92 9.70 -3.16
C ARG A 37 1.17 8.58 -3.86
N TYR A 38 1.91 7.65 -4.44
CA TYR A 38 1.33 6.46 -5.07
C TYR A 38 0.53 5.65 -4.05
N GLY A 39 1.10 5.46 -2.86
CA GLY A 39 0.45 4.68 -1.80
C GLY A 39 -0.90 5.26 -1.40
N TYR A 40 -0.97 6.56 -1.19
CA TYR A 40 -2.22 7.20 -0.81
C TYR A 40 -3.24 7.18 -1.93
N LYS A 41 -2.80 7.43 -3.15
CA LYS A 41 -3.69 7.41 -4.30
C LYS A 41 -4.32 6.03 -4.50
N HIS A 42 -3.50 5.00 -4.48
CA HIS A 42 -3.99 3.64 -4.67
C HIS A 42 -4.80 3.15 -3.48
N SER A 43 -4.46 3.59 -2.28
CA SER A 43 -5.26 3.28 -1.10
C SER A 43 -6.67 3.83 -1.23
N LEU A 44 -6.79 5.07 -1.67
CA LEU A 44 -8.11 5.68 -1.87
C LEU A 44 -8.90 4.93 -2.94
N GLU A 45 -8.27 4.62 -4.06
CA GLU A 45 -8.93 3.89 -5.14
C GLU A 45 -9.44 2.53 -4.66
N LEU A 46 -8.64 1.85 -3.85
CA LEU A 46 -9.02 0.55 -3.33
C LEU A 46 -10.21 0.64 -2.38
N ILE A 47 -10.20 1.61 -1.49
CA ILE A 47 -11.31 1.83 -0.55
C ILE A 47 -12.58 2.17 -1.32
N GLU A 48 -12.48 3.01 -2.33
CA GLU A 48 -13.64 3.35 -3.16
C GLU A 48 -14.19 2.15 -3.92
N LYS A 49 -13.31 1.26 -4.32
CA LYS A 49 -13.69 0.04 -5.04
C LYS A 49 -14.52 -0.89 -4.15
N PHE A 50 -14.15 -1.02 -2.87
CA PHE A 50 -14.92 -1.82 -1.93
C PHE A 50 -16.26 -1.17 -1.59
N GLY A 51 -16.30 0.15 -1.51
CA GLY A 51 -17.51 0.89 -1.22
C GLY A 51 -17.82 0.98 0.26
N PRO A 52 -18.77 1.85 0.61
CA PRO A 52 -19.03 2.16 2.03
C PRO A 52 -19.58 0.99 2.82
N GLU A 53 -20.36 0.11 2.19
CA GLU A 53 -20.95 -0.99 2.90
C GLU A 53 -19.90 -1.97 3.43
N GLU A 54 -18.99 -2.40 2.58
CA GLU A 54 -17.93 -3.32 2.98
C GLU A 54 -16.94 -2.67 3.92
N VAL A 55 -16.56 -1.43 3.63
CA VAL A 55 -15.60 -0.71 4.47
C VAL A 55 -16.16 -0.56 5.89
N ASN A 56 -17.43 -0.20 6.02
CA ASN A 56 -18.03 0.00 7.32
C ASN A 56 -18.26 -1.31 8.07
N LYS A 57 -18.62 -2.35 7.34
CA LYS A 57 -18.92 -3.65 7.94
C LYS A 57 -17.67 -4.29 8.57
N LEU A 58 -16.57 -4.24 7.88
CA LEU A 58 -15.33 -4.90 8.30
C LEU A 58 -14.29 -3.94 8.87
N SER A 59 -14.60 -2.67 8.90
CA SER A 59 -13.65 -1.61 9.27
C SER A 59 -12.37 -1.76 8.45
N LEU A 60 -12.54 -1.76 7.13
CA LEU A 60 -11.40 -1.90 6.22
C LEU A 60 -10.55 -0.65 6.21
N PHE A 61 -9.25 -0.86 6.14
CA PHE A 61 -8.31 0.23 5.93
C PHE A 61 -7.09 -0.32 5.21
N THR A 62 -6.30 0.59 4.66
CA THR A 62 -5.08 0.20 3.97
C THR A 62 -3.89 0.77 4.71
N LYS A 63 -2.76 0.10 4.59
CA LYS A 63 -1.49 0.67 5.02
C LYS A 63 -0.45 0.31 3.97
N PHE A 64 0.60 1.09 3.91
CA PHE A 64 1.69 0.80 3.00
C PHE A 64 3.00 1.25 3.61
N VAL A 65 4.06 0.64 3.12
CA VAL A 65 5.43 0.96 3.54
C VAL A 65 6.24 1.24 2.29
N CYS A 66 6.96 2.34 2.31
CA CYS A 66 7.90 2.69 1.26
C CYS A 66 9.30 2.40 1.77
N THR A 67 9.97 1.45 1.14
CA THR A 67 11.26 0.96 1.59
C THR A 67 12.34 1.30 0.56
N PRO A 68 13.41 1.97 0.95
CA PRO A 68 14.50 2.22 0.03
C PRO A 68 15.26 0.93 -0.27
N TYR A 69 15.71 0.81 -1.50
CA TYR A 69 16.58 -0.29 -1.88
C TYR A 69 17.59 0.19 -2.91
N THR A 70 18.72 -0.49 -2.95
CA THR A 70 19.76 -0.19 -3.92
C THR A 70 19.78 -1.28 -4.96
N GLU A 71 19.67 -0.88 -6.21
CA GLU A 71 19.77 -1.81 -7.31
C GLU A 71 21.21 -2.24 -7.48
N LYS A 72 21.46 -3.53 -7.37
CA LYS A 72 22.80 -4.07 -7.56
C LYS A 72 23.00 -4.45 -9.02
N THR A 73 23.97 -3.83 -9.63
CA THR A 73 24.42 -4.25 -10.95
C THR A 73 25.57 -5.23 -10.72
N ILE A 74 25.39 -6.41 -11.18
CA ILE A 74 26.45 -7.41 -11.12
C ILE A 74 27.14 -7.48 -12.45
#